data_060493601ab92cc596a678bfaca84b39
#
_entry.id   060493601ab92cc596a678bfaca84b39
#
_cell.length_a   1.000
_cell.length_b   1.000
_cell.length_c   1.000
_cell.angle_alpha   90.00
_cell.angle_beta   90.00
_cell.angle_gamma   90.00
#
_symmetry.space_group_name_H-M   'P 1'
#
loop_
_entity.id
_entity.type
_entity.pdbx_description
1 polymer ?
#
loop_
_entity_poly.entity_id
_entity_poly.type
_entity_poly.pdbx_seq_one_letter_code
_entity_poly.pdbx_strand_id
1 'polypeptide(L)'
;MANKSTTRDLILDKIREVELPRAEHPLVDGLLAGAIEYADTVGTFVDSAESVGARVHFCNTDNVVDIWRDVCNEFGTGKTANVAIRGLDDDDLTDESPHSASELVVYGTSGMLGVAENAAIWVSDRAIKHRVSLCLTQHLVLQIDAKAIVNNMHEAYAKLQDIRDDYGVFISGPSKTADIEQSLVIGAHGARTLDIIVVEG
;
A
#
# COMPACT_ATOMS: atom_id res chain seq x y z
N MET A 1 -19.02 -5.21 -49.30
CA MET A 1 -18.23 -6.18 -48.54
C MET A 1 -18.78 -6.20 -47.10
N ALA A 2 -19.43 -7.28 -46.71
CA ALA A 2 -20.02 -7.39 -45.39
C ALA A 2 -18.90 -7.52 -44.35
N ASN A 3 -18.88 -6.61 -43.39
CA ASN A 3 -17.97 -6.63 -42.28
C ASN A 3 -18.26 -7.88 -41.44
N LYS A 4 -17.37 -8.88 -41.45
CA LYS A 4 -17.53 -10.07 -40.63
C LYS A 4 -17.33 -9.64 -39.18
N SER A 5 -18.43 -9.60 -38.42
CA SER A 5 -18.37 -9.43 -36.97
C SER A 5 -17.35 -10.42 -36.36
N THR A 6 -16.42 -9.91 -35.58
CA THR A 6 -15.42 -10.76 -34.92
C THR A 6 -16.06 -11.48 -33.73
N THR A 7 -15.46 -12.58 -33.28
CA THR A 7 -15.90 -13.27 -32.05
C THR A 7 -15.98 -12.31 -30.85
N ARG A 8 -15.09 -11.33 -30.79
CA ARG A 8 -15.11 -10.28 -29.80
C ARG A 8 -16.38 -9.43 -29.87
N ASP A 9 -16.78 -9.01 -31.09
CA ASP A 9 -17.97 -8.19 -31.30
C ASP A 9 -19.23 -8.94 -30.88
N LEU A 10 -19.32 -10.23 -31.22
CA LEU A 10 -20.43 -11.09 -30.81
C LEU A 10 -20.56 -11.23 -29.29
N ILE A 11 -19.43 -11.34 -28.57
CA ILE A 11 -19.42 -11.42 -27.11
C ILE A 11 -19.85 -10.08 -26.48
N LEU A 12 -19.31 -8.97 -26.99
CA LEU A 12 -19.68 -7.65 -26.50
C LEU A 12 -21.15 -7.30 -26.76
N ASP A 13 -21.69 -7.68 -27.89
CA ASP A 13 -23.10 -7.45 -28.21
C ASP A 13 -24.01 -8.25 -27.27
N LYS A 14 -23.68 -9.52 -26.99
CA LYS A 14 -24.41 -10.32 -25.99
C LYS A 14 -24.38 -9.70 -24.60
N ILE A 15 -23.25 -9.12 -24.19
CA ILE A 15 -23.12 -8.44 -22.88
C ILE A 15 -24.01 -7.18 -22.86
N ARG A 16 -24.04 -6.42 -23.95
CA ARG A 16 -24.89 -5.22 -24.08
C ARG A 16 -26.38 -5.51 -24.08
N GLU A 17 -26.78 -6.69 -24.56
CA GLU A 17 -28.19 -7.16 -24.59
C GLU A 17 -28.69 -7.56 -23.18
N VAL A 18 -27.80 -7.76 -22.21
CA VAL A 18 -28.21 -8.11 -20.85
C VAL A 18 -28.74 -6.87 -20.14
N GLU A 19 -30.03 -6.73 -20.02
CA GLU A 19 -30.71 -5.76 -19.19
C GLU A 19 -30.65 -6.24 -17.71
N LEU A 20 -29.78 -5.63 -16.91
CA LEU A 20 -29.79 -5.86 -15.47
C LEU A 20 -30.85 -4.95 -14.83
N PRO A 21 -31.68 -5.47 -13.91
CA PRO A 21 -32.57 -4.62 -13.15
C PRO A 21 -31.76 -3.56 -12.42
N ARG A 22 -32.16 -2.30 -12.54
CA ARG A 22 -31.53 -1.21 -11.79
C ARG A 22 -31.78 -1.44 -10.31
N ALA A 23 -30.74 -1.87 -9.59
CA ALA A 23 -30.78 -1.89 -8.15
C ALA A 23 -30.65 -0.44 -7.64
N GLU A 24 -31.49 -0.05 -6.69
CA GLU A 24 -31.28 1.19 -5.96
C GLU A 24 -29.99 1.05 -5.15
N HIS A 25 -29.12 2.07 -5.24
CA HIS A 25 -27.94 2.12 -4.38
C HIS A 25 -28.39 2.16 -2.93
N PRO A 26 -27.83 1.32 -2.05
CA PRO A 26 -28.11 1.44 -0.63
C PRO A 26 -27.72 2.85 -0.15
N LEU A 27 -28.55 3.43 0.71
CA LEU A 27 -28.23 4.70 1.36
C LEU A 27 -27.05 4.48 2.30
N VAL A 28 -25.89 5.00 1.93
CA VAL A 28 -24.64 4.82 2.67
C VAL A 28 -24.53 5.83 3.82
N ASP A 29 -25.28 6.93 3.76
CA ASP A 29 -25.20 8.04 4.73
C ASP A 29 -25.45 7.63 6.18
N GLY A 30 -26.21 6.56 6.43
CA GLY A 30 -26.44 6.03 7.76
C GLY A 30 -25.35 5.08 8.29
N LEU A 31 -24.51 4.54 7.40
CA LEU A 31 -23.46 3.59 7.79
C LEU A 31 -22.25 4.31 8.42
N LEU A 32 -22.01 5.57 8.05
CA LEU A 32 -20.92 6.39 8.60
C LEU A 32 -21.14 6.74 10.06
N ALA A 33 -22.41 6.85 10.49
CA ALA A 33 -22.78 7.17 11.89
C ALA A 33 -22.40 6.08 12.89
N GLY A 34 -22.06 4.87 12.42
CA GLY A 34 -21.61 3.74 13.23
C GLY A 34 -20.15 3.36 13.03
N ALA A 35 -19.38 4.18 12.30
CA ALA A 35 -17.95 3.92 12.09
C ALA A 35 -17.20 4.02 13.43
N ILE A 36 -16.28 3.08 13.64
CA ILE A 36 -15.48 3.03 14.87
C ILE A 36 -14.52 4.22 14.92
N GLU A 37 -14.54 4.91 16.07
CA GLU A 37 -13.52 5.91 16.42
C GLU A 37 -12.71 5.39 17.61
N TYR A 38 -11.40 5.51 17.54
CA TYR A 38 -10.50 5.06 18.58
C TYR A 38 -10.04 6.24 19.45
N ALA A 39 -10.01 6.07 20.76
CA ALA A 39 -9.50 7.08 21.69
C ALA A 39 -8.00 7.36 21.48
N ASP A 40 -7.25 6.35 21.06
CA ASP A 40 -5.87 6.40 20.66
C ASP A 40 -5.72 5.79 19.26
N THR A 41 -5.87 6.62 18.25
CA THR A 41 -5.81 6.21 16.85
C THR A 41 -4.43 5.70 16.45
N VAL A 42 -3.36 6.35 16.93
CA VAL A 42 -1.98 5.97 16.62
C VAL A 42 -1.62 4.66 17.33
N GLY A 43 -1.92 4.53 18.61
CA GLY A 43 -1.69 3.28 19.35
C GLY A 43 -2.45 2.11 18.73
N THR A 44 -3.72 2.30 18.34
CA THR A 44 -4.50 1.28 17.64
C THR A 44 -3.89 0.89 16.30
N PHE A 45 -3.37 1.87 15.55
CA PHE A 45 -2.65 1.59 14.29
C PHE A 45 -1.43 0.70 14.53
N VAL A 46 -0.64 0.98 15.59
CA VAL A 46 0.54 0.20 15.95
C VAL A 46 0.16 -1.23 16.31
N ASP A 47 -0.79 -1.39 17.21
CA ASP A 47 -1.27 -2.72 17.64
C ASP A 47 -1.76 -3.54 16.44
N SER A 48 -2.50 -2.90 15.53
CA SER A 48 -2.97 -3.53 14.30
C SER A 48 -1.81 -3.92 13.37
N ALA A 49 -0.80 -3.04 13.21
CA ALA A 49 0.36 -3.28 12.36
C ALA A 49 1.22 -4.45 12.88
N GLU A 50 1.47 -4.49 14.18
CA GLU A 50 2.22 -5.57 14.82
C GLU A 50 1.46 -6.90 14.75
N SER A 51 0.13 -6.88 14.92
CA SER A 51 -0.73 -8.08 14.82
C SER A 51 -0.65 -8.74 13.44
N VAL A 52 -0.46 -7.96 12.39
CA VAL A 52 -0.27 -8.48 11.03
C VAL A 52 1.19 -8.73 10.69
N GLY A 53 2.12 -8.52 11.63
CA GLY A 53 3.53 -8.86 11.50
C GLY A 53 4.41 -7.78 10.89
N ALA A 54 3.98 -6.53 10.86
CA ALA A 54 4.84 -5.40 10.59
C ALA A 54 5.66 -5.03 11.85
N ARG A 55 6.80 -4.34 11.65
CA ARG A 55 7.57 -3.71 12.72
C ARG A 55 7.32 -2.21 12.68
N VAL A 56 7.09 -1.60 13.84
CA VAL A 56 6.81 -0.16 13.91
C VAL A 56 7.92 0.57 14.66
N HIS A 57 8.41 1.63 14.05
CA HIS A 57 9.47 2.50 14.59
C HIS A 57 8.92 3.92 14.76
N PHE A 58 8.90 4.41 15.97
CA PHE A 58 8.57 5.82 16.23
C PHE A 58 9.80 6.69 16.17
N CYS A 59 9.70 7.83 15.52
CA CYS A 59 10.78 8.81 15.51
C CYS A 59 10.29 10.23 15.27
N ASN A 60 11.18 11.16 15.60
CA ASN A 60 11.08 12.54 15.11
C ASN A 60 11.64 12.64 13.70
N THR A 61 11.33 13.73 13.02
CA THR A 61 11.79 14.02 11.65
C THR A 61 13.29 13.80 11.45
N ASP A 62 14.12 14.14 12.44
CA ASP A 62 15.58 14.09 12.33
C ASP A 62 16.14 12.65 12.37
N ASN A 63 15.38 11.70 12.88
CA ASN A 63 15.86 10.32 13.09
C ASN A 63 15.39 9.32 11.99
N VAL A 64 14.61 9.77 11.02
CA VAL A 64 14.11 8.90 9.92
C VAL A 64 15.25 8.23 9.18
N VAL A 65 16.30 9.00 8.86
CA VAL A 65 17.47 8.53 8.11
C VAL A 65 18.25 7.45 8.88
N ASP A 66 18.34 7.59 10.20
CA ASP A 66 19.04 6.61 11.03
C ASP A 66 18.27 5.28 11.07
N ILE A 67 16.95 5.32 11.24
CA ILE A 67 16.10 4.10 11.18
C ILE A 67 16.19 3.44 9.80
N TRP A 68 16.10 4.22 8.72
CA TRP A 68 16.28 3.71 7.36
C TRP A 68 17.61 2.96 7.20
N ARG A 69 18.71 3.59 7.69
CA ARG A 69 20.05 3.00 7.63
C ARG A 69 20.14 1.72 8.45
N ASP A 70 19.54 1.70 9.64
CA ASP A 70 19.53 0.52 10.52
C ASP A 70 18.79 -0.64 9.88
N VAL A 71 17.63 -0.39 9.29
CA VAL A 71 16.88 -1.41 8.53
C VAL A 71 17.71 -1.93 7.34
N CYS A 72 18.32 -1.04 6.55
CA CYS A 72 19.18 -1.47 5.44
C CYS A 72 20.36 -2.33 5.90
N ASN A 73 20.98 -1.98 7.01
CA ASN A 73 22.13 -2.72 7.58
C ASN A 73 21.71 -4.11 8.09
N GLU A 74 20.50 -4.25 8.64
CA GLU A 74 19.97 -5.54 9.12
C GLU A 74 19.87 -6.57 8.00
N PHE A 75 19.44 -6.14 6.81
CA PHE A 75 19.25 -7.04 5.67
C PHE A 75 20.50 -7.20 4.78
N GLY A 76 21.60 -6.57 5.13
CA GLY A 76 22.93 -6.81 4.57
C GLY A 76 23.22 -6.09 3.25
N THR A 77 24.20 -6.61 2.49
CA THR A 77 24.69 -6.00 1.26
C THR A 77 23.82 -6.39 0.07
N GLY A 78 22.75 -5.67 -0.14
CA GLY A 78 21.89 -5.86 -1.31
C GLY A 78 21.55 -4.52 -1.96
N LYS A 79 20.89 -4.56 -3.11
CA LYS A 79 20.41 -3.36 -3.77
C LYS A 79 19.29 -2.74 -2.93
N THR A 80 19.45 -1.48 -2.59
CA THR A 80 18.43 -0.69 -1.88
C THR A 80 17.97 0.44 -2.80
N ALA A 81 16.73 0.85 -2.66
CA ALA A 81 16.20 2.02 -3.33
C ALA A 81 15.17 2.71 -2.42
N ASN A 82 15.02 4.01 -2.58
CA ASN A 82 14.04 4.77 -1.82
C ASN A 82 13.50 5.94 -2.64
N VAL A 83 12.27 6.32 -2.32
CA VAL A 83 11.64 7.50 -2.91
C VAL A 83 10.71 8.15 -1.88
N ALA A 84 10.77 9.48 -1.80
CA ALA A 84 9.95 10.28 -0.89
C ALA A 84 10.12 9.93 0.60
N ILE A 85 11.23 9.33 1.01
CA ILE A 85 11.60 9.17 2.42
C ILE A 85 12.20 10.48 2.92
N ARG A 86 11.66 11.00 4.00
CA ARG A 86 12.07 12.28 4.58
C ARG A 86 13.55 12.27 4.98
N GLY A 87 14.29 13.27 4.51
CA GLY A 87 15.71 13.43 4.80
C GLY A 87 16.66 12.61 3.93
N LEU A 88 16.13 11.83 2.99
CA LEU A 88 16.92 11.14 1.96
C LEU A 88 16.69 11.77 0.59
N ASP A 89 17.74 11.74 -0.23
CA ASP A 89 17.59 11.98 -1.66
C ASP A 89 16.92 10.77 -2.31
N ASP A 90 16.07 11.02 -3.29
CA ASP A 90 15.41 9.93 -4.02
C ASP A 90 16.45 9.13 -4.82
N ASP A 91 16.45 7.82 -4.58
CA ASP A 91 17.28 6.83 -5.28
C ASP A 91 16.36 5.69 -5.76
N ASP A 92 15.59 5.95 -6.81
CA ASP A 92 14.67 4.99 -7.41
C ASP A 92 15.28 4.39 -8.69
N LEU A 93 14.70 3.28 -9.16
CA LEU A 93 15.10 2.54 -10.37
C LEU A 93 14.73 3.30 -11.67
N THR A 94 15.10 4.57 -11.78
CA THR A 94 14.61 5.48 -12.84
C THR A 94 15.03 5.10 -14.25
N ASP A 95 16.24 4.57 -14.39
CA ASP A 95 16.85 4.24 -15.70
C ASP A 95 16.87 2.74 -15.98
N GLU A 96 16.25 1.94 -15.12
CA GLU A 96 16.29 0.48 -15.21
C GLU A 96 14.95 -0.09 -15.71
N SER A 97 15.00 -1.34 -16.15
CA SER A 97 13.80 -2.11 -16.47
C SER A 97 13.00 -2.38 -15.20
N PRO A 98 11.64 -2.45 -15.25
CA PRO A 98 10.84 -2.90 -14.11
C PRO A 98 11.27 -4.24 -13.50
N HIS A 99 11.93 -5.10 -14.31
CA HIS A 99 12.47 -6.39 -13.83
C HIS A 99 13.61 -6.22 -12.83
N SER A 100 14.35 -5.11 -12.86
CA SER A 100 15.44 -4.82 -11.90
C SER A 100 14.94 -4.67 -10.47
N ALA A 101 13.64 -4.43 -10.28
CA ALA A 101 13.02 -4.42 -8.95
C ALA A 101 13.11 -5.77 -8.23
N SER A 102 13.30 -6.88 -8.96
CA SER A 102 13.52 -8.21 -8.35
C SER A 102 14.86 -8.34 -7.62
N GLU A 103 15.80 -7.44 -7.88
CA GLU A 103 17.11 -7.40 -7.23
C GLU A 103 17.08 -6.58 -5.92
N LEU A 104 15.98 -5.85 -5.67
CA LEU A 104 15.84 -5.03 -4.48
C LEU A 104 15.76 -5.91 -3.23
N VAL A 105 16.66 -5.65 -2.30
CA VAL A 105 16.60 -6.20 -0.96
C VAL A 105 15.73 -5.33 -0.07
N VAL A 106 15.94 -4.01 -0.08
CA VAL A 106 15.11 -3.05 0.66
C VAL A 106 14.58 -1.97 -0.30
N TYR A 107 13.29 -1.70 -0.23
CA TYR A 107 12.65 -0.58 -0.91
C TYR A 107 11.90 0.29 0.11
N GLY A 108 12.13 1.60 0.07
CA GLY A 108 11.48 2.55 0.95
C GLY A 108 10.64 3.58 0.21
N THR A 109 9.47 3.91 0.76
CA THR A 109 8.65 5.01 0.25
C THR A 109 7.77 5.60 1.35
N SER A 110 7.14 6.74 1.07
CA SER A 110 6.19 7.35 1.99
C SER A 110 4.75 6.94 1.69
N GLY A 111 3.99 6.70 2.75
CA GLY A 111 2.53 6.62 2.72
C GLY A 111 1.90 8.00 2.90
N MET A 112 0.78 8.22 2.25
CA MET A 112 0.00 9.47 2.38
C MET A 112 -1.00 9.43 3.53
N LEU A 113 -1.50 8.24 3.86
CA LEU A 113 -2.57 8.02 4.81
C LEU A 113 -2.44 6.65 5.45
N GLY A 114 -2.62 6.57 6.78
CA GLY A 114 -2.71 5.32 7.54
C GLY A 114 -4.11 5.09 8.09
N VAL A 115 -4.49 3.83 8.31
CA VAL A 115 -5.80 3.42 8.82
C VAL A 115 -5.62 2.56 10.06
N ALA A 116 -6.13 3.00 11.20
CA ALA A 116 -5.91 2.35 12.49
C ALA A 116 -6.58 0.98 12.57
N GLU A 117 -7.79 0.83 12.05
CA GLU A 117 -8.57 -0.41 12.19
C GLU A 117 -7.91 -1.66 11.58
N ASN A 118 -7.02 -1.48 10.59
CA ASN A 118 -6.42 -2.60 9.85
C ASN A 118 -4.95 -2.37 9.47
N ALA A 119 -4.32 -1.33 9.99
CA ALA A 119 -2.94 -0.92 9.70
C ALA A 119 -2.63 -0.72 8.21
N ALA A 120 -3.64 -0.44 7.39
CA ALA A 120 -3.43 -0.17 5.97
C ALA A 120 -2.80 1.21 5.76
N ILE A 121 -1.80 1.27 4.91
CA ILE A 121 -1.15 2.52 4.50
C ILE A 121 -1.42 2.73 3.01
N TRP A 122 -1.99 3.88 2.66
CA TRP A 122 -2.16 4.28 1.27
C TRP A 122 -0.84 4.78 0.68
N VAL A 123 -0.39 4.10 -0.36
CA VAL A 123 0.79 4.45 -1.13
C VAL A 123 0.36 4.86 -2.54
N SER A 124 0.68 6.09 -2.92
CA SER A 124 0.47 6.62 -4.27
C SER A 124 1.69 6.38 -5.14
N ASP A 125 1.48 6.19 -6.44
CA ASP A 125 2.56 6.00 -7.39
C ASP A 125 3.19 7.30 -7.92
N ARG A 126 2.79 8.47 -7.42
CA ARG A 126 3.26 9.79 -7.93
C ARG A 126 4.77 9.94 -8.00
N ALA A 127 5.46 9.41 -6.99
CA ALA A 127 6.91 9.46 -6.90
C ALA A 127 7.58 8.15 -7.38
N ILE A 128 6.83 7.05 -7.46
CA ILE A 128 7.34 5.71 -7.72
C ILE A 128 7.46 5.48 -9.23
N LYS A 129 8.66 5.22 -9.72
CA LYS A 129 8.90 4.95 -11.14
C LYS A 129 8.32 3.61 -11.58
N HIS A 130 8.56 2.57 -10.82
CA HIS A 130 8.09 1.22 -11.11
C HIS A 130 7.23 0.70 -9.95
N ARG A 131 5.90 0.70 -10.11
CA ARG A 131 4.93 0.21 -9.10
C ARG A 131 5.26 -1.18 -8.57
N VAL A 132 5.89 -1.99 -9.40
CA VAL A 132 6.30 -3.35 -9.07
C VAL A 132 7.34 -3.40 -7.95
N SER A 133 8.10 -2.32 -7.69
CA SER A 133 9.05 -2.23 -6.58
C SER A 133 8.38 -2.48 -5.22
N LEU A 134 7.12 -2.07 -5.05
CA LEU A 134 6.35 -2.34 -3.83
C LEU A 134 6.10 -3.83 -3.55
N CYS A 135 6.15 -4.66 -4.60
CA CYS A 135 5.81 -6.08 -4.51
C CYS A 135 7.03 -7.00 -4.70
N LEU A 136 8.05 -6.58 -5.46
CA LEU A 136 9.21 -7.43 -5.78
C LEU A 136 10.35 -7.27 -4.76
N THR A 137 10.38 -6.19 -4.00
CA THR A 137 11.37 -6.06 -2.92
C THR A 137 11.21 -7.16 -1.87
N GLN A 138 12.31 -7.55 -1.23
CA GLN A 138 12.25 -8.51 -0.13
C GLN A 138 11.75 -7.86 1.17
N HIS A 139 12.18 -6.62 1.42
CA HIS A 139 11.86 -5.84 2.62
C HIS A 139 11.31 -4.48 2.21
N LEU A 140 10.11 -4.16 2.67
CA LEU A 140 9.46 -2.87 2.39
C LEU A 140 9.55 -1.98 3.62
N VAL A 141 9.88 -0.72 3.41
CA VAL A 141 9.84 0.32 4.45
C VAL A 141 8.83 1.38 4.04
N LEU A 142 7.85 1.64 4.89
CA LEU A 142 6.85 2.69 4.68
C LEU A 142 6.97 3.76 5.76
N GLN A 143 7.26 4.99 5.35
CA GLN A 143 7.19 6.14 6.24
C GLN A 143 5.79 6.74 6.26
N ILE A 144 5.27 7.12 7.42
CA ILE A 144 4.00 7.81 7.55
C ILE A 144 4.05 8.86 8.66
N ASP A 145 3.39 10.00 8.46
CA ASP A 145 3.16 10.96 9.54
C ASP A 145 2.07 10.44 10.50
N ALA A 146 2.31 10.52 11.81
CA ALA A 146 1.34 10.14 12.83
C ALA A 146 -0.01 10.88 12.66
N LYS A 147 0.03 12.15 12.24
CA LYS A 147 -1.13 12.99 11.96
C LYS A 147 -1.94 12.58 10.72
N ALA A 148 -1.34 11.74 9.85
CA ALA A 148 -2.01 11.22 8.67
C ALA A 148 -2.77 9.91 8.94
N ILE A 149 -2.73 9.40 10.17
CA ILE A 149 -3.45 8.18 10.54
C ILE A 149 -4.89 8.53 10.90
N VAL A 150 -5.84 7.82 10.30
CA VAL A 150 -7.28 7.93 10.53
C VAL A 150 -7.83 6.68 11.21
N ASN A 151 -9.05 6.75 11.75
CA ASN A 151 -9.64 5.64 12.50
C ASN A 151 -9.97 4.43 11.62
N ASN A 152 -10.61 4.66 10.48
CA ASN A 152 -11.24 3.59 9.69
C ASN A 152 -11.17 3.86 8.19
N MET A 153 -11.52 2.86 7.38
CA MET A 153 -11.49 2.97 5.91
C MET A 153 -12.47 4.01 5.37
N HIS A 154 -13.57 4.30 6.05
CA HIS A 154 -14.51 5.33 5.57
C HIS A 154 -13.89 6.72 5.60
N GLU A 155 -13.18 7.05 6.69
CA GLU A 155 -12.42 8.29 6.79
C GLU A 155 -11.31 8.35 5.75
N ALA A 156 -10.64 7.21 5.51
CA ALA A 156 -9.59 7.11 4.50
C ALA A 156 -10.14 7.41 3.11
N TYR A 157 -11.21 6.76 2.68
CA TYR A 157 -11.82 7.01 1.38
C TYR A 157 -12.37 8.44 1.25
N ALA A 158 -12.91 9.03 2.32
CA ALA A 158 -13.33 10.42 2.31
C ALA A 158 -12.17 11.38 2.04
N LYS A 159 -10.98 11.11 2.58
CA LYS A 159 -9.76 11.90 2.31
C LYS A 159 -9.19 11.65 0.91
N LEU A 160 -9.35 10.43 0.38
CA LEU A 160 -8.80 10.04 -0.92
C LEU A 160 -9.68 10.45 -2.11
N GLN A 161 -10.97 10.81 -1.91
CA GLN A 161 -11.92 11.08 -2.99
C GLN A 161 -11.48 12.18 -3.96
N ASP A 162 -10.70 13.16 -3.48
CA ASP A 162 -10.21 14.28 -4.28
C ASP A 162 -8.80 14.06 -4.83
N ILE A 163 -8.17 12.94 -4.47
CA ILE A 163 -6.83 12.60 -4.94
C ILE A 163 -6.92 12.04 -6.36
N ARG A 164 -6.13 12.63 -7.27
CA ARG A 164 -6.07 12.25 -8.69
C ARG A 164 -4.73 11.59 -8.98
N ASP A 165 -4.56 10.38 -8.48
CA ASP A 165 -3.42 9.53 -8.78
C ASP A 165 -3.80 8.55 -9.90
N ASP A 166 -2.82 8.17 -10.74
CA ASP A 166 -3.05 7.14 -11.76
C ASP A 166 -3.20 5.76 -11.11
N TYR A 167 -2.52 5.56 -9.98
CA TYR A 167 -2.55 4.34 -9.20
C TYR A 167 -2.25 4.63 -7.73
N GLY A 168 -2.92 3.89 -6.86
CA GLY A 168 -2.61 3.85 -5.44
C GLY A 168 -3.03 2.50 -4.86
N VAL A 169 -2.40 2.11 -3.79
CA VAL A 169 -2.64 0.82 -3.14
C VAL A 169 -2.60 0.96 -1.62
N PHE A 170 -3.50 0.27 -0.93
CA PHE A 170 -3.40 0.05 0.50
C PHE A 170 -2.50 -1.15 0.78
N ILE A 171 -1.48 -0.96 1.62
CA ILE A 171 -0.57 -2.01 2.08
C ILE A 171 -0.76 -2.17 3.57
N SER A 172 -1.11 -3.38 4.00
CA SER A 172 -1.31 -3.75 5.40
C SER A 172 -0.49 -4.99 5.74
N GLY A 173 0.63 -4.79 6.41
CA GLY A 173 1.54 -5.86 6.79
C GLY A 173 2.38 -6.45 5.65
N PRO A 174 3.27 -7.41 5.97
CA PRO A 174 4.04 -8.15 4.98
C PRO A 174 3.15 -9.10 4.17
N SER A 175 3.64 -9.52 2.99
CA SER A 175 2.92 -10.42 2.11
C SER A 175 2.65 -11.77 2.77
N LYS A 176 1.39 -12.16 2.81
CA LYS A 176 0.93 -13.46 3.32
C LYS A 176 -0.01 -14.11 2.33
N THR A 177 0.25 -15.38 2.01
CA THR A 177 -0.62 -16.20 1.14
C THR A 177 -1.03 -17.43 1.92
N ALA A 178 -2.34 -17.67 2.02
CA ALA A 178 -2.92 -18.76 2.81
C ALA A 178 -3.57 -19.86 1.95
N ASP A 179 -3.52 -19.77 0.64
CA ASP A 179 -4.40 -20.51 -0.28
C ASP A 179 -3.86 -21.85 -0.77
N ILE A 180 -2.61 -22.18 -0.51
CA ILE A 180 -2.05 -23.44 -1.00
C ILE A 180 -1.79 -24.36 0.19
N GLU A 181 -2.56 -25.45 0.29
CA GLU A 181 -2.41 -26.53 1.29
C GLU A 181 -2.55 -26.10 2.76
N GLN A 182 -3.30 -25.01 3.05
CA GLN A 182 -3.48 -24.46 4.41
C GLN A 182 -2.16 -24.05 5.09
N SER A 183 -1.08 -23.90 4.34
CA SER A 183 0.22 -23.40 4.79
C SER A 183 0.33 -21.91 4.53
N LEU A 184 0.66 -21.15 5.58
CA LEU A 184 0.98 -19.73 5.45
C LEU A 184 2.34 -19.56 4.76
N VAL A 185 2.34 -19.04 3.53
CA VAL A 185 3.57 -18.70 2.80
C VAL A 185 3.79 -17.19 2.89
N ILE A 186 4.93 -16.78 3.42
CA ILE A 186 5.33 -15.37 3.53
C ILE A 186 6.19 -14.99 2.32
N GLY A 187 5.86 -13.84 1.67
CA GLY A 187 6.69 -13.28 0.60
C GLY A 187 6.53 -13.95 -0.77
N ALA A 188 5.44 -14.68 -1.01
CA ALA A 188 5.21 -15.30 -2.32
C ALA A 188 4.83 -14.26 -3.40
N HIS A 189 4.11 -13.20 -3.03
CA HIS A 189 3.58 -12.18 -3.94
C HIS A 189 3.82 -10.75 -3.45
N GLY A 190 4.83 -10.52 -2.60
CA GLY A 190 5.17 -9.22 -2.05
C GLY A 190 6.30 -9.31 -1.03
N ALA A 191 6.59 -8.20 -0.36
CA ALA A 191 7.66 -8.10 0.61
C ALA A 191 7.49 -9.11 1.77
N ARG A 192 8.59 -9.74 2.18
CA ARG A 192 8.62 -10.69 3.30
C ARG A 192 8.47 -10.01 4.65
N THR A 193 8.95 -8.77 4.77
CA THR A 193 8.81 -7.95 5.97
C THR A 193 8.33 -6.55 5.60
N LEU A 194 7.69 -5.92 6.55
CA LEU A 194 7.29 -4.52 6.47
C LEU A 194 7.78 -3.81 7.73
N ASP A 195 8.58 -2.76 7.54
CA ASP A 195 8.93 -1.79 8.56
C ASP A 195 8.13 -0.51 8.33
N ILE A 196 7.50 0.00 9.38
CA ILE A 196 6.73 1.24 9.33
C ILE A 196 7.43 2.28 10.20
N ILE A 197 7.84 3.39 9.60
CA ILE A 197 8.42 4.53 10.31
C ILE A 197 7.30 5.55 10.55
N VAL A 198 6.82 5.63 11.79
CA VAL A 198 5.82 6.62 12.21
C VAL A 198 6.55 7.87 12.69
N VAL A 199 6.37 8.97 11.95
CA VAL A 199 7.01 10.24 12.25
C VAL A 199 6.10 11.10 13.10
N GLU A 200 6.56 11.45 14.29
CA GLU A 200 5.92 12.42 15.17
C GLU A 200 6.53 13.80 14.92
N GLY A 201 5.68 14.75 14.54
CA GLY A 201 6.11 16.11 14.20
C GLY A 201 5.22 17.21 14.74
#